data_718c88a51f29caa2dfe21e873e280ccd
#
_entry.id   718c88a51f29caa2dfe21e873e280ccd
#
_cell.length_a   1.000
_cell.length_b   1.000
_cell.length_c   1.000
_cell.angle_alpha   90.00
_cell.angle_beta   90.00
_cell.angle_gamma   90.00
#
_symmetry.space_group_name_H-M   'P 1'
#
loop_
_entity.id
_entity.type
_entity.pdbx_description
1 polymer ?
#
loop_
_entity_poly.entity_id
_entity_poly.type
_entity_poly.pdbx_seq_one_letter_code
_entity_poly.pdbx_strand_id
1 'polypeptide(L)'
;MRGLVFFPPLLPGELLYSALARHGVLSGLTSPKGLMKDLYGRANMIATVDLPNNLSTLLGRLPSRRSAARHLIGGHTLYGYYTAFQSLELRQMAFEAMFGGEGSVHFLLGASVFRTGRPAYLQFCPDCAIQQEHDH
;
A
#
# COMPACT_ATOMS: atom_id res chain seq x y z
N MET A 1 -20.75 -0.95 -7.29
CA MET A 1 -19.97 -0.36 -6.17
C MET A 1 -19.68 1.11 -6.51
N ARG A 2 -20.01 2.03 -5.63
CA ARG A 2 -19.72 3.45 -5.89
C ARG A 2 -18.21 3.69 -5.90
N GLY A 3 -17.70 4.34 -6.94
CA GLY A 3 -16.34 4.82 -6.98
C GLY A 3 -16.10 5.95 -5.97
N LEU A 4 -14.84 6.22 -5.67
CA LEU A 4 -14.45 7.39 -4.88
C LEU A 4 -14.67 8.66 -5.70
N VAL A 5 -15.20 9.69 -5.06
CA VAL A 5 -15.38 11.01 -5.71
C VAL A 5 -14.02 11.69 -5.92
N PHE A 6 -13.10 11.45 -5.00
CA PHE A 6 -11.77 12.03 -4.98
C PHE A 6 -10.75 11.04 -4.43
N PHE A 7 -9.55 11.07 -4.94
CA PHE A 7 -8.37 10.44 -4.36
C PHE A 7 -7.14 11.29 -4.67
N PRO A 8 -6.27 11.60 -3.69
CA PRO A 8 -5.09 12.41 -3.95
C PRO A 8 -4.14 11.71 -4.91
N PRO A 9 -3.45 12.44 -5.80
CA PRO A 9 -2.46 11.85 -6.68
C PRO A 9 -1.32 11.23 -5.86
N LEU A 10 -0.80 10.10 -6.32
CA LEU A 10 0.40 9.50 -5.75
C LEU A 10 1.61 10.35 -6.09
N LEU A 11 2.38 10.71 -5.08
CA LEU A 11 3.62 11.46 -5.25
C LEU A 11 4.77 10.50 -5.64
N PRO A 12 5.79 10.97 -6.37
CA PRO A 12 6.96 10.15 -6.68
C PRO A 12 7.60 9.59 -5.41
N GLY A 13 7.83 8.27 -5.37
CA GLY A 13 8.42 7.58 -4.22
C GLY A 13 7.53 7.47 -2.96
N GLU A 14 6.29 7.95 -3.02
CA GLU A 14 5.35 7.85 -1.91
C GLU A 14 4.82 6.42 -1.77
N LEU A 15 4.75 5.91 -0.53
CA LEU A 15 4.03 4.68 -0.25
C LEU A 15 2.53 4.88 -0.34
N LEU A 16 1.83 3.87 -0.87
CA LEU A 16 0.36 3.88 -0.94
C LEU A 16 -0.27 4.18 0.43
N TYR A 17 0.29 3.65 1.51
CA TYR A 17 -0.19 3.92 2.87
C TYR A 17 -0.27 5.42 3.19
N SER A 18 0.73 6.20 2.77
CA SER A 18 0.73 7.66 2.93
C SER A 18 -0.41 8.32 2.14
N ALA A 19 -0.61 7.90 0.90
CA ALA A 19 -1.70 8.43 0.07
C ALA A 19 -3.09 8.08 0.64
N LEU A 20 -3.26 6.89 1.22
CA LEU A 20 -4.50 6.52 1.93
C LEU A 20 -4.72 7.40 3.15
N ALA A 21 -3.68 7.70 3.92
CA ALA A 21 -3.75 8.60 5.07
C ALA A 21 -4.11 10.03 4.64
N ARG A 22 -3.50 10.56 3.58
CA ARG A 22 -3.84 11.88 3.01
C ARG A 22 -5.29 11.92 2.52
N HIS A 23 -5.77 10.86 1.89
CA HIS A 23 -7.19 10.77 1.52
C HIS A 23 -8.10 10.90 2.73
N GLY A 24 -7.79 10.20 3.82
CA GLY A 24 -8.56 10.29 5.07
C GLY A 24 -8.64 11.71 5.62
N VAL A 25 -7.49 12.39 5.69
CA VAL A 25 -7.42 13.78 6.16
C VAL A 25 -8.20 14.72 5.25
N LEU A 26 -7.98 14.66 3.95
CA LEU A 26 -8.64 15.55 2.97
C LEU A 26 -10.14 15.29 2.86
N SER A 27 -10.58 14.07 3.12
CA SER A 27 -12.01 13.71 3.12
C SER A 27 -12.71 13.95 4.46
N GLY A 28 -11.99 14.43 5.47
CA GLY A 28 -12.54 14.68 6.80
C GLY A 28 -12.94 13.40 7.56
N LEU A 29 -12.38 12.26 7.18
CA LEU A 29 -12.68 10.98 7.84
C LEU A 29 -11.91 10.87 9.15
N THR A 30 -12.65 10.82 10.25
CA THR A 30 -12.07 10.85 11.61
C THR A 30 -11.81 9.46 12.19
N SER A 31 -12.34 8.39 11.57
CA SER A 31 -12.18 7.03 12.07
C SER A 31 -11.48 6.11 11.06
N PRO A 32 -10.56 5.25 11.53
CA PRO A 32 -9.91 4.25 10.65
C PRO A 32 -10.92 3.32 9.98
N LYS A 33 -11.97 2.93 10.67
CA LYS A 33 -13.05 2.08 10.11
C LYS A 33 -13.81 2.79 9.00
N GLY A 34 -14.07 4.08 9.17
CA GLY A 34 -14.70 4.93 8.15
C GLY A 34 -13.84 5.03 6.91
N LEU A 35 -12.54 5.25 7.09
CA LEU A 35 -11.56 5.29 6.01
C LEU A 35 -11.50 3.95 5.23
N MET A 36 -11.41 2.83 5.93
CA MET A 36 -11.39 1.51 5.28
C MET A 36 -12.69 1.22 4.53
N LYS A 37 -13.83 1.59 5.09
CA LYS A 37 -15.12 1.45 4.42
C LYS A 37 -15.22 2.31 3.14
N ASP A 38 -14.70 3.53 3.19
CA ASP A 38 -14.66 4.41 2.03
C ASP A 38 -13.72 3.88 0.93
N LEU A 39 -12.51 3.46 1.29
CA LEU A 39 -11.50 2.99 0.35
C LEU A 39 -11.78 1.59 -0.23
N TYR A 40 -12.20 0.65 0.61
CA TYR A 40 -12.33 -0.78 0.26
C TYR A 40 -13.77 -1.30 0.31
N GLY A 41 -14.71 -0.47 0.72
CA GLY A 41 -16.10 -0.89 0.92
C GLY A 41 -16.33 -1.78 2.16
N ARG A 42 -15.30 -2.01 2.99
CA ARG A 42 -15.33 -2.87 4.18
C ARG A 42 -14.67 -2.18 5.35
N ALA A 43 -15.34 -2.16 6.52
CA ALA A 43 -14.80 -1.58 7.73
C ALA A 43 -13.74 -2.47 8.43
N ASN A 44 -13.78 -3.78 8.18
CA ASN A 44 -12.93 -4.77 8.86
C ASN A 44 -11.64 -5.06 8.05
N MET A 45 -11.04 -4.04 7.48
CA MET A 45 -9.76 -4.14 6.79
C MET A 45 -8.67 -3.42 7.57
N ILE A 46 -7.46 -3.93 7.46
CA ILE A 46 -6.25 -3.30 7.97
C ILE A 46 -5.39 -2.92 6.76
N ALA A 47 -5.16 -1.64 6.58
CA ALA A 47 -4.17 -1.17 5.61
C ALA A 47 -2.77 -1.42 6.19
N THR A 48 -2.04 -2.37 5.62
CA THR A 48 -0.64 -2.59 6.00
C THR A 48 0.25 -1.56 5.32
N VAL A 49 1.30 -1.16 6.04
CA VAL A 49 2.21 -0.09 5.61
C VAL A 49 3.08 -0.53 4.44
N ASP A 50 3.54 -1.78 4.48
CA ASP A 50 4.57 -2.33 3.60
C ASP A 50 4.00 -3.10 2.39
N LEU A 51 3.15 -4.08 2.65
CA LEU A 51 2.59 -4.99 1.65
C LEU A 51 1.05 -5.01 1.74
N PRO A 52 0.39 -3.93 1.31
CA PRO A 52 -1.07 -3.87 1.30
C PRO A 52 -1.67 -4.92 0.36
N ASN A 53 -2.85 -5.40 0.68
CA ASN A 53 -3.60 -6.36 -0.11
C ASN A 53 -4.96 -5.81 -0.56
N ASN A 54 -5.78 -6.62 -1.24
CA ASN A 54 -7.07 -6.21 -1.80
C ASN A 54 -6.99 -4.99 -2.73
N LEU A 55 -5.87 -4.84 -3.43
CA LEU A 55 -5.61 -3.67 -4.26
C LEU A 55 -6.52 -3.63 -5.50
N SER A 56 -7.04 -4.76 -5.96
CA SER A 56 -8.05 -4.81 -7.02
C SER A 56 -9.33 -4.05 -6.64
N THR A 57 -9.77 -4.20 -5.39
CA THR A 57 -10.95 -3.49 -4.87
C THR A 57 -10.68 -1.99 -4.79
N LEU A 58 -9.53 -1.58 -4.27
CA LEU A 58 -9.14 -0.18 -4.21
C LEU A 58 -9.06 0.44 -5.62
N LEU A 59 -8.35 -0.21 -6.54
CA LEU A 59 -8.20 0.26 -7.93
C LEU A 59 -9.54 0.40 -8.64
N GLY A 60 -10.48 -0.52 -8.41
CA GLY A 60 -11.83 -0.44 -8.95
C GLY A 60 -12.65 0.74 -8.42
N ARG A 61 -12.26 1.34 -7.31
CA ARG A 61 -12.93 2.49 -6.68
C ARG A 61 -12.26 3.82 -6.99
N LEU A 62 -11.00 3.82 -7.42
CA LEU A 62 -10.29 5.05 -7.74
C LEU A 62 -10.95 5.79 -8.92
N PRO A 63 -11.03 7.14 -8.87
CA PRO A 63 -11.68 7.94 -9.91
C PRO A 63 -10.96 7.90 -11.25
N SER A 64 -9.71 7.53 -11.25
CA SER A 64 -8.89 7.37 -12.44
C SER A 64 -8.27 5.98 -12.49
N ARG A 65 -8.55 5.23 -13.55
CA ARG A 65 -7.89 3.94 -13.84
C ARG A 65 -6.42 4.07 -14.25
N ARG A 66 -5.83 5.25 -14.09
CA ARG A 66 -4.48 5.55 -14.57
C ARG A 66 -3.36 4.81 -13.83
N SER A 67 -3.62 4.31 -12.66
CA SER A 67 -2.62 3.48 -11.96
C SER A 67 -2.84 2.01 -12.30
N ALA A 68 -2.13 1.52 -13.32
CA ALA A 68 -2.06 0.09 -13.53
C ALA A 68 -1.57 -0.59 -12.24
N ALA A 69 -2.12 -1.76 -11.90
CA ALA A 69 -1.76 -2.51 -10.69
C ALA A 69 -0.24 -2.67 -10.54
N ARG A 70 0.46 -2.90 -11.65
CA ARG A 70 1.93 -3.01 -11.67
C ARG A 70 2.63 -1.73 -11.22
N HIS A 71 2.14 -0.58 -11.63
CA HIS A 71 2.70 0.71 -11.22
C HIS A 71 2.46 0.96 -9.73
N LEU A 72 1.25 0.68 -9.25
CA LEU A 72 0.91 0.84 -7.84
C LEU A 72 1.74 -0.08 -6.95
N ILE A 73 1.76 -1.37 -7.24
CA ILE A 73 2.45 -2.38 -6.44
C ILE A 73 3.97 -2.19 -6.53
N GLY A 74 4.51 -1.99 -7.73
CA GLY A 74 5.95 -1.86 -7.95
C GLY A 74 6.54 -0.53 -7.51
N GLY A 75 5.77 0.57 -7.61
CA GLY A 75 6.27 1.92 -7.36
C GLY A 75 5.87 2.53 -6.02
N HIS A 76 4.81 2.02 -5.38
CA HIS A 76 4.19 2.63 -4.20
C HIS A 76 3.97 1.67 -3.03
N THR A 77 4.63 0.52 -3.04
CA THR A 77 4.67 -0.44 -1.93
C THR A 77 6.09 -0.97 -1.74
N LEU A 78 6.32 -1.72 -0.67
CA LEU A 78 7.62 -2.37 -0.45
C LEU A 78 7.75 -3.73 -1.18
N TYR A 79 6.88 -4.00 -2.15
CA TYR A 79 6.93 -5.22 -2.96
C TYR A 79 8.32 -5.45 -3.60
N GLY A 80 8.90 -4.43 -4.24
CA GLY A 80 10.22 -4.52 -4.86
C GLY A 80 11.32 -4.85 -3.85
N TYR A 81 11.27 -4.27 -2.66
CA TYR A 81 12.22 -4.54 -1.59
C TYR A 81 12.14 -6.00 -1.11
N TYR A 82 10.94 -6.50 -0.81
CA TYR A 82 10.77 -7.87 -0.32
C TYR A 82 11.00 -8.95 -1.38
N THR A 83 10.85 -8.62 -2.65
CA THR A 83 10.97 -9.58 -3.76
C THR A 83 12.28 -9.50 -4.52
N ALA A 84 13.20 -8.61 -4.17
CA ALA A 84 14.43 -8.35 -4.90
C ALA A 84 15.28 -9.61 -5.16
N PHE A 85 15.32 -10.53 -4.20
CA PHE A 85 16.10 -11.77 -4.27
C PHE A 85 15.22 -13.02 -4.36
N GLN A 86 13.93 -12.88 -4.64
CA GLN A 86 13.01 -14.00 -4.76
C GLN A 86 12.94 -14.53 -6.19
N SER A 87 12.54 -15.80 -6.32
CA SER A 87 12.27 -16.40 -7.62
C SER A 87 11.15 -15.67 -8.37
N LEU A 88 11.14 -15.76 -9.68
CA LEU A 88 10.10 -15.15 -10.50
C LEU A 88 8.70 -15.67 -10.14
N GLU A 89 8.60 -16.96 -9.87
CA GLU A 89 7.35 -17.60 -9.44
C GLU A 89 6.84 -17.02 -8.13
N LEU A 90 7.69 -16.90 -7.11
CA LEU A 90 7.30 -16.35 -5.81
C LEU A 90 6.94 -14.86 -5.90
N ARG A 91 7.64 -14.11 -6.76
CA ARG A 91 7.31 -12.71 -7.05
C ARG A 91 5.91 -12.58 -7.65
N GLN A 92 5.56 -13.46 -8.57
CA GLN A 92 4.24 -13.45 -9.18
C GLN A 92 3.14 -13.84 -8.18
N MET A 93 3.36 -14.88 -7.37
CA MET A 93 2.44 -15.28 -6.32
C MET A 93 2.19 -14.14 -5.32
N ALA A 94 3.24 -13.44 -4.91
CA ALA A 94 3.13 -12.29 -4.02
C ALA A 94 2.34 -11.13 -4.66
N PHE A 95 2.58 -10.85 -5.94
CA PHE A 95 1.82 -9.84 -6.68
C PHE A 95 0.32 -10.18 -6.74
N GLU A 96 -0.01 -11.40 -7.07
CA GLU A 96 -1.41 -11.87 -7.15
C GLU A 96 -2.09 -11.83 -5.77
N ALA A 97 -1.39 -12.20 -4.71
CA ALA A 97 -1.90 -12.11 -3.34
C ALA A 97 -2.17 -10.65 -2.91
N MET A 98 -1.31 -9.71 -3.27
CA MET A 98 -1.53 -8.28 -3.01
C MET A 98 -2.70 -7.74 -3.83
N PHE A 99 -2.81 -8.13 -5.07
CA PHE A 99 -3.87 -7.68 -5.96
C PHE A 99 -5.23 -8.24 -5.56
N GLY A 100 -5.34 -9.57 -5.39
CA GLY A 100 -6.60 -10.25 -5.11
C GLY A 100 -7.01 -10.29 -3.63
N GLY A 101 -6.05 -10.15 -2.72
CA GLY A 101 -6.29 -10.18 -1.27
C GLY A 101 -6.44 -11.59 -0.68
N GLU A 102 -6.09 -12.62 -1.42
CA GLU A 102 -6.09 -14.00 -0.94
C GLU A 102 -4.72 -14.38 -0.37
N GLY A 103 -4.72 -14.95 0.83
CA GLY A 103 -3.52 -15.40 1.51
C GLY A 103 -2.74 -14.25 2.19
N SER A 104 -1.69 -14.63 2.90
CA SER A 104 -0.78 -13.70 3.58
C SER A 104 0.48 -13.47 2.74
N VAL A 105 0.61 -12.30 2.16
CA VAL A 105 1.80 -11.91 1.39
C VAL A 105 3.07 -11.99 2.25
N HIS A 106 3.00 -11.55 3.49
CA HIS A 106 4.12 -11.62 4.42
C HIS A 106 4.57 -13.06 4.69
N PHE A 107 3.63 -13.99 4.79
CA PHE A 107 3.95 -15.42 4.96
C PHE A 107 4.61 -15.99 3.71
N LEU A 108 4.08 -15.68 2.52
CA LEU A 108 4.65 -16.12 1.24
C LEU A 108 6.11 -15.67 1.07
N LEU A 109 6.42 -14.47 1.53
CA LEU A 109 7.76 -13.88 1.41
C LEU A 109 8.66 -14.18 2.60
N GLY A 110 8.22 -15.00 3.55
CA GLY A 110 8.97 -15.34 4.77
C GLY A 110 9.10 -14.16 5.76
N ALA A 111 8.43 -13.06 5.53
CA ALA A 111 8.50 -11.86 6.36
C ALA A 111 7.86 -12.03 7.75
N SER A 112 7.09 -13.09 7.96
CA SER A 112 6.49 -13.43 9.26
C SER A 112 7.46 -14.11 10.23
N VAL A 113 8.65 -14.49 9.78
CA VAL A 113 9.64 -15.26 10.55
C VAL A 113 10.74 -14.39 11.16
N PHE A 114 10.54 -13.08 11.27
CA PHE A 114 11.50 -12.19 11.91
C PHE A 114 11.63 -12.52 13.41
N ARG A 115 12.86 -12.83 13.86
CA ARG A 115 13.18 -13.10 15.27
C ARG A 115 12.85 -11.93 16.21
N THR A 116 12.78 -10.71 15.69
CA THR A 116 12.56 -9.46 16.43
C THR A 116 11.12 -8.93 16.33
N GLY A 117 10.21 -9.68 15.68
CA GLY A 117 8.87 -9.18 15.37
C GLY A 117 8.85 -8.17 14.20
N ARG A 118 7.65 -7.78 13.77
CA ARG A 118 7.50 -6.73 12.76
C ARG A 118 7.81 -5.38 13.38
N PRO A 119 8.57 -4.51 12.70
CA PRO A 119 8.72 -3.13 13.15
C PRO A 119 7.34 -2.48 13.26
N ALA A 120 7.05 -1.85 14.40
CA ALA A 120 5.77 -1.16 14.62
C ALA A 120 5.65 0.11 13.76
N TYR A 121 6.77 0.65 13.31
CA TYR A 121 6.86 1.90 12.55
C TYR A 121 7.75 1.71 11.32
N LEU A 122 7.44 2.48 10.27
CA LEU A 122 8.34 2.62 9.13
C LEU A 122 9.66 3.25 9.57
N GLN A 123 10.75 2.67 9.11
CA GLN A 123 12.06 3.26 9.25
C GLN A 123 12.37 4.10 8.00
N PHE A 124 13.01 5.23 8.18
CA PHE A 124 13.42 6.11 7.11
C PHE A 124 14.85 6.61 7.32
N CYS A 125 15.50 6.96 6.24
CA CYS A 125 16.82 7.60 6.29
C CYS A 125 16.65 9.10 6.57
N PRO A 126 17.17 9.64 7.71
CA PRO A 126 17.02 11.06 8.01
C PRO A 126 17.67 11.96 6.96
N ASP A 127 18.82 11.57 6.43
CA ASP A 127 19.54 12.35 5.42
C ASP A 127 18.75 12.43 4.10
N CYS A 128 18.14 11.31 3.68
CA CYS A 128 17.26 11.31 2.50
C CYS A 128 16.02 12.18 2.72
N ALA A 129 15.44 12.18 3.93
CA ALA A 129 14.26 12.99 4.25
C ALA A 129 14.61 14.49 4.17
N ILE A 130 15.76 14.92 4.72
CA ILE A 130 16.24 16.30 4.65
C ILE A 130 16.48 16.71 3.19
N GLN A 131 17.07 15.83 2.37
CA GLN A 131 17.27 16.11 0.95
C GLN A 131 15.95 16.33 0.21
N GLN A 132 14.94 15.51 0.48
CA GLN A 132 13.62 15.64 -0.14
C GLN A 132 12.89 16.93 0.25
N GLU A 133 13.09 17.43 1.47
CA GLU A 133 12.54 18.73 1.89
C GLU A 133 13.17 19.90 1.15
N HIS A 134 14.42 19.79 0.73
CA HIS A 134 15.12 20.84 -0.03
C HIS A 134 14.74 20.86 -1.53
N ASP A 135 14.25 19.74 -2.06
CA ASP A 135 13.89 19.60 -3.48
C ASP A 135 12.44 20.00 -3.78
N HIS A 136 11.68 20.41 -2.76
CA HIS A 136 10.29 20.89 -2.85
C HIS A 136 10.13 22.29 -2.27
#